data_4414918523a5ca3bf69e861211c600ae
#
_entry.id   4414918523a5ca3bf69e861211c600ae
#
_cell.length_a   1.000
_cell.length_b   1.000
_cell.length_c   1.000
_cell.angle_alpha   90.00
_cell.angle_beta   90.00
_cell.angle_gamma   90.00
#
_symmetry.space_group_name_H-M   'P 1'
#
loop_
_entity.id
_entity.type
_entity.pdbx_description
1 polymer ?
#
loop_
_entity_poly.entity_id
_entity_poly.type
_entity_poly.pdbx_seq_one_letter_code
_entity_poly.pdbx_strand_id
1 'polypeptide(L)'
;MSFFVKACIVGLKLFPAINAEIEGEDIIYKNYYNISFAVGTDKGLVVPVLRNADEMSFADIEKEIKRLSEKANSGNLSIEDLQGGTFTISNGGVYGSMLSTPILNPPQSGVLGMHNIVERPVNVNG
;
A
#
# COMPACT_ATOMS: atom_id res chain seq x y z
N MET A 1 3.70 9.66 -3.56
CA MET A 1 2.98 8.50 -2.95
C MET A 1 1.79 8.92 -2.10
N SER A 2 1.83 10.03 -1.41
CA SER A 2 0.76 10.49 -0.50
C SER A 2 -0.63 10.63 -1.16
N PHE A 3 -0.69 11.09 -2.40
CA PHE A 3 -1.96 11.16 -3.16
C PHE A 3 -2.60 9.79 -3.34
N PHE A 4 -1.82 8.77 -3.66
CA PHE A 4 -2.32 7.40 -3.82
C PHE A 4 -2.78 6.81 -2.49
N VAL A 5 -2.04 7.06 -1.41
CA VAL A 5 -2.44 6.65 -0.06
C VAL A 5 -3.78 7.27 0.31
N LYS A 6 -3.94 8.58 0.13
CA LYS A 6 -5.20 9.28 0.43
C LYS A 6 -6.35 8.81 -0.45
N ALA A 7 -6.10 8.59 -1.75
CA ALA A 7 -7.12 8.06 -2.67
C ALA A 7 -7.57 6.66 -2.25
N CYS A 8 -6.64 5.77 -1.87
CA CYS A 8 -6.97 4.45 -1.33
C CYS A 8 -7.85 4.55 -0.08
N ILE A 9 -7.52 5.43 0.86
CA ILE A 9 -8.31 5.63 2.09
C ILE A 9 -9.74 6.06 1.76
N VAL A 10 -9.93 6.98 0.82
CA VAL A 10 -11.27 7.36 0.34
C VAL A 10 -12.02 6.15 -0.21
N GLY A 11 -11.36 5.36 -1.05
CA GLY A 11 -11.94 4.14 -1.60
C GLY A 11 -12.31 3.11 -0.54
N LEU A 12 -11.44 2.89 0.45
CA LEU A 12 -11.69 1.96 1.55
C LEU A 12 -12.84 2.40 2.45
N LYS A 13 -13.04 3.71 2.64
CA LYS A 13 -14.20 4.26 3.36
C LYS A 13 -15.51 4.06 2.59
N LEU A 14 -15.47 4.16 1.27
CA LEU A 14 -16.64 3.93 0.40
C LEU A 14 -16.95 2.43 0.26
N PHE A 15 -15.94 1.58 0.30
CA PHE A 15 -16.06 0.13 0.14
C PHE A 15 -15.41 -0.60 1.33
N PRO A 16 -16.03 -0.56 2.51
CA PRO A 16 -15.42 -1.04 3.76
C PRO A 16 -15.10 -2.54 3.76
N ALA A 17 -15.75 -3.35 2.91
CA ALA A 17 -15.45 -4.76 2.76
C ALA A 17 -14.01 -5.02 2.26
N ILE A 18 -13.40 -4.06 1.55
CA ILE A 18 -12.01 -4.16 1.09
C ILE A 18 -11.01 -3.90 2.23
N ASN A 19 -11.45 -3.19 3.29
CA ASN A 19 -10.68 -2.96 4.51
C ASN A 19 -11.07 -3.94 5.62
N ALA A 20 -11.50 -5.13 5.25
CA ALA A 20 -11.94 -6.19 6.14
C ALA A 20 -11.12 -7.45 5.91
N GLU A 21 -11.18 -8.38 6.85
CA GLU A 21 -10.55 -9.69 6.73
C GLU A 21 -11.53 -10.79 7.16
N ILE A 22 -11.27 -12.01 6.69
CA ILE A 22 -12.04 -13.18 7.09
C ILE A 22 -11.28 -13.89 8.21
N GLU A 23 -11.96 -14.13 9.33
CA GLU A 23 -11.45 -14.87 10.47
C GLU A 23 -12.45 -15.97 10.82
N GLY A 24 -12.15 -17.22 10.46
CA GLY A 24 -13.08 -18.32 10.56
C GLY A 24 -14.32 -18.11 9.68
N GLU A 25 -15.48 -18.01 10.28
CA GLU A 25 -16.77 -17.73 9.60
C GLU A 25 -17.17 -16.26 9.67
N ASP A 26 -16.34 -15.40 10.30
CA ASP A 26 -16.64 -14.01 10.54
C ASP A 26 -15.92 -13.09 9.54
N ILE A 27 -16.54 -11.95 9.23
CA ILE A 27 -15.93 -10.84 8.50
C ILE A 27 -15.62 -9.76 9.52
N ILE A 28 -14.33 -9.45 9.68
CA ILE A 28 -13.84 -8.44 10.61
C ILE A 28 -13.61 -7.14 9.84
N TYR A 29 -14.48 -6.16 10.05
CA TYR A 29 -14.32 -4.81 9.50
C TYR A 29 -13.36 -3.99 10.37
N LYS A 30 -12.35 -3.40 9.73
CA LYS A 30 -11.38 -2.54 10.42
C LYS A 30 -11.85 -1.08 10.37
N ASN A 31 -11.93 -0.43 11.53
CA ASN A 31 -12.28 0.99 11.63
C ASN A 31 -11.03 1.89 11.66
N TYR A 32 -9.93 1.41 11.16
CA TYR A 32 -8.66 2.11 11.05
C TYR A 32 -8.03 1.78 9.69
N TYR A 33 -7.14 2.65 9.24
CA TYR A 33 -6.56 2.57 7.89
C TYR A 33 -5.04 2.58 8.00
N ASN A 34 -4.47 1.40 8.09
CA ASN A 34 -3.03 1.17 8.12
C ASN A 34 -2.58 0.71 6.74
N ILE A 35 -1.96 1.61 6.01
CA ILE A 35 -1.57 1.36 4.62
C ILE A 35 -0.14 0.86 4.57
N SER A 36 0.01 -0.38 4.12
CA SER A 36 1.31 -0.97 3.83
C SER A 36 1.81 -0.55 2.46
N PHE A 37 3.11 -0.41 2.29
CA PHE A 37 3.71 -0.13 0.99
C PHE A 37 4.96 -0.97 0.77
N ALA A 38 5.11 -1.47 -0.45
CA ALA A 38 6.24 -2.33 -0.80
C ALA A 38 7.52 -1.51 -1.04
N VAL A 39 8.61 -1.91 -0.39
CA VAL A 39 9.94 -1.32 -0.55
C VAL A 39 10.94 -2.40 -0.94
N GLY A 40 11.60 -2.23 -2.08
CA GLY A 40 12.71 -3.07 -2.48
C GLY A 40 13.99 -2.65 -1.77
N THR A 41 14.69 -3.61 -1.19
CA THR A 41 16.02 -3.43 -0.57
C THR A 41 17.00 -4.42 -1.17
N ASP A 42 18.28 -4.26 -0.89
CA ASP A 42 19.32 -5.20 -1.32
C ASP A 42 19.11 -6.62 -0.76
N LYS A 43 18.36 -6.75 0.32
CA LYS A 43 18.03 -8.03 0.97
C LYS A 43 16.70 -8.62 0.54
N GLY A 44 15.97 -7.95 -0.34
CA GLY A 44 14.65 -8.36 -0.83
C GLY A 44 13.57 -7.32 -0.59
N LEU A 45 12.31 -7.75 -0.73
CA LEU A 45 11.13 -6.91 -0.58
C LEU A 45 10.65 -6.91 0.85
N VAL A 46 10.38 -5.72 1.40
CA VAL A 46 9.74 -5.53 2.70
C VAL A 46 8.50 -4.65 2.55
N VAL A 47 7.56 -4.77 3.48
CA VAL A 47 6.24 -4.12 3.38
C VAL A 47 5.92 -3.39 4.69
N PRO A 48 6.58 -2.25 4.96
CA PRO A 48 6.30 -1.45 6.16
C PRO A 48 4.91 -0.81 6.12
N VAL A 49 4.43 -0.38 7.28
CA VAL A 49 3.05 0.05 7.50
C VAL A 49 2.99 1.51 7.95
N LEU A 50 2.21 2.32 7.22
CA LEU A 50 1.76 3.64 7.65
C LEU A 50 0.55 3.47 8.57
N ARG A 51 0.70 3.74 9.85
CA ARG A 51 -0.38 3.59 10.83
C ARG A 51 -1.29 4.81 10.83
N ASN A 52 -2.61 4.58 10.91
CA ASN A 52 -3.62 5.63 10.95
C ASN A 52 -3.40 6.67 9.85
N ALA A 53 -3.19 6.21 8.63
CA ALA A 53 -2.84 7.06 7.50
C ALA A 53 -3.97 8.03 7.11
N ASP A 54 -5.20 7.76 7.51
CA ASP A 54 -6.35 8.65 7.33
C ASP A 54 -6.22 9.95 8.15
N GLU A 55 -5.54 9.90 9.30
CA GLU A 55 -5.29 11.05 10.20
C GLU A 55 -4.06 11.87 9.78
N MET A 56 -3.24 11.36 8.86
CA MET A 56 -2.00 12.00 8.42
C MET A 56 -2.27 13.03 7.31
N SER A 57 -1.53 14.14 7.35
CA SER A 57 -1.46 15.07 6.21
C SER A 57 -0.67 14.47 5.04
N PHE A 58 -0.78 15.06 3.85
CA PHE A 58 0.06 14.66 2.70
C PHE A 58 1.56 14.74 3.05
N ALA A 59 1.97 15.80 3.72
CA ALA A 59 3.36 15.99 4.13
C ALA A 59 3.82 14.93 5.14
N ASP A 60 2.97 14.58 6.11
CA ASP A 60 3.29 13.55 7.12
C ASP A 60 3.43 12.18 6.48
N ILE A 61 2.55 11.84 5.54
CA ILE A 61 2.65 10.58 4.78
C ILE A 61 3.98 10.50 4.03
N GLU A 62 4.38 11.56 3.33
CA GLU A 62 5.66 11.57 2.60
C GLU A 62 6.87 11.45 3.53
N LYS A 63 6.86 12.14 4.67
CA LYS A 63 7.91 12.04 5.69
C LYS A 63 8.01 10.63 6.27
N GLU A 64 6.87 10.03 6.59
CA GLU A 64 6.82 8.69 7.18
C GLU A 64 7.23 7.60 6.18
N ILE A 65 6.83 7.71 4.92
CA ILE A 65 7.31 6.82 3.85
C ILE A 65 8.83 6.90 3.73
N LYS A 66 9.39 8.12 3.73
CA LYS A 66 10.84 8.31 3.67
C LYS A 66 11.53 7.67 4.87
N ARG A 67 11.05 7.93 6.09
CA ARG A 67 11.59 7.36 7.33
C ARG A 67 11.59 5.83 7.31
N LEU A 68 10.47 5.22 6.95
CA LEU A 68 10.35 3.76 6.88
C LEU A 68 11.21 3.16 5.77
N SER A 69 11.33 3.84 4.62
CA SER A 69 12.20 3.40 3.53
C SER A 69 13.69 3.44 3.91
N GLU A 70 14.12 4.47 4.62
CA GLU A 70 15.48 4.57 5.14
C GLU A 70 15.78 3.47 6.18
N LYS A 71 14.82 3.19 7.08
CA LYS A 71 14.90 2.06 8.03
C LYS A 71 14.97 0.71 7.30
N ALA A 72 14.19 0.55 6.23
CA ALA A 72 14.19 -0.67 5.42
C ALA A 72 15.56 -0.91 4.78
N ASN A 73 16.12 0.11 4.13
CA ASN A 73 17.42 0.02 3.46
C ASN A 73 18.58 -0.21 4.45
N SER A 74 18.49 0.35 5.64
CA SER A 74 19.48 0.12 6.70
C SER A 74 19.30 -1.19 7.49
N GLY A 75 18.21 -1.94 7.21
CA GLY A 75 17.88 -3.19 7.91
C GLY A 75 17.40 -3.00 9.35
N ASN A 76 16.91 -1.82 9.69
CA ASN A 76 16.51 -1.43 11.05
C ASN A 76 14.98 -1.39 11.27
N LEU A 77 14.21 -2.05 10.40
CA LEU A 77 12.76 -2.18 10.62
C LEU A 77 12.49 -3.07 11.83
N SER A 78 11.59 -2.60 12.70
CA SER A 78 11.07 -3.41 13.80
C SER A 78 9.91 -4.29 13.34
N ILE A 79 9.54 -5.29 14.15
CA ILE A 79 8.36 -6.11 13.90
C ILE A 79 7.10 -5.21 13.86
N GLU A 80 7.04 -4.21 14.73
CA GLU A 80 5.93 -3.25 14.77
C GLU A 80 5.79 -2.45 13.49
N ASP A 81 6.90 -2.11 12.82
CA ASP A 81 6.89 -1.40 11.52
C ASP A 81 6.27 -2.24 10.40
N LEU A 82 6.17 -3.57 10.58
CA LEU A 82 5.72 -4.53 9.56
C LEU A 82 4.34 -5.13 9.81
N GLN A 83 3.76 -4.93 11.00
CA GLN A 83 2.50 -5.55 11.41
C GLN A 83 1.32 -4.60 11.38
N GLY A 84 0.12 -5.16 11.25
CA GLY A 84 -1.15 -4.45 11.42
C GLY A 84 -1.61 -3.65 10.21
N GLY A 85 -1.04 -3.89 9.03
CA GLY A 85 -1.53 -3.28 7.78
C GLY A 85 -2.93 -3.80 7.41
N THR A 86 -3.77 -2.92 6.87
CA THR A 86 -5.14 -3.26 6.43
C THR A 86 -5.30 -3.30 4.92
N PHE A 87 -4.40 -2.66 4.20
CA PHE A 87 -4.36 -2.61 2.74
C PHE A 87 -2.93 -2.35 2.27
N THR A 88 -2.56 -2.80 1.08
CA THR A 88 -1.19 -2.66 0.57
C THR A 88 -1.16 -1.89 -0.76
N ILE A 89 -0.14 -1.06 -0.93
CA ILE A 89 0.20 -0.43 -2.21
C ILE A 89 1.55 -0.99 -2.67
N SER A 90 1.58 -1.56 -3.88
CA SER A 90 2.80 -2.07 -4.52
C SER A 90 3.11 -1.25 -5.77
N ASN A 91 4.23 -0.54 -5.77
CA ASN A 91 4.64 0.26 -6.92
C ASN A 91 5.71 -0.47 -7.74
N GLY A 92 5.26 -1.25 -8.72
CA GLY A 92 6.12 -1.90 -9.70
C GLY A 92 6.62 -0.98 -10.82
N GLY A 93 6.04 0.20 -10.98
CA GLY A 93 6.39 1.17 -12.01
C GLY A 93 7.82 1.68 -11.90
N VAL A 94 8.37 1.78 -10.70
CA VAL A 94 9.78 2.15 -10.45
C VAL A 94 10.76 1.13 -11.02
N TYR A 95 10.32 -0.10 -11.28
CA TYR A 95 11.08 -1.19 -11.91
C TYR A 95 10.67 -1.43 -13.37
N GLY A 96 9.90 -0.51 -13.96
CA GLY A 96 9.42 -0.61 -15.35
C GLY A 96 8.27 -1.58 -15.57
N SER A 97 7.62 -2.06 -14.53
CA SER A 97 6.49 -2.99 -14.64
C SER A 97 5.27 -2.34 -15.30
N MET A 98 4.63 -3.06 -16.22
CA MET A 98 3.45 -2.62 -16.97
C MET A 98 2.19 -3.43 -16.66
N LEU A 99 2.24 -4.73 -16.64
CA LEU A 99 1.09 -5.63 -16.51
C LEU A 99 1.40 -6.75 -15.50
N SER A 100 1.95 -6.38 -14.35
CA SER A 100 2.17 -7.31 -13.26
C SER A 100 0.92 -7.43 -12.38
N THR A 101 0.71 -8.62 -11.81
CA THR A 101 -0.33 -8.85 -10.82
C THR A 101 0.31 -8.85 -9.44
N PRO A 102 0.01 -7.88 -8.56
CA PRO A 102 0.48 -7.87 -7.19
C PRO A 102 -0.04 -9.08 -6.41
N ILE A 103 0.76 -9.55 -5.47
CA ILE A 103 0.37 -10.64 -4.56
C ILE A 103 -0.29 -10.02 -3.33
N LEU A 104 -1.46 -10.55 -2.95
CA LEU A 104 -2.12 -10.17 -1.70
C LEU A 104 -1.22 -10.48 -0.51
N ASN A 105 -1.23 -9.58 0.47
CA ASN A 105 -0.55 -9.76 1.76
C ASN A 105 -1.57 -10.25 2.80
N PRO A 106 -1.70 -11.57 3.03
CA PRO A 106 -2.70 -12.08 3.97
C PRO A 106 -2.52 -11.49 5.38
N PRO A 107 -3.61 -11.25 6.14
CA PRO A 107 -5.03 -11.54 5.84
C PRO A 107 -5.77 -10.42 5.08
N GLN A 108 -5.05 -9.48 4.48
CA GLN A 108 -5.64 -8.35 3.75
C GLN A 108 -6.46 -8.81 2.54
N SER A 109 -7.54 -8.10 2.24
CA SER A 109 -8.46 -8.42 1.15
C SER A 109 -8.15 -7.71 -0.17
N GLY A 110 -7.23 -6.75 -0.16
CA GLY A 110 -6.91 -5.97 -1.36
C GLY A 110 -5.49 -5.45 -1.42
N VAL A 111 -5.03 -5.20 -2.64
CA VAL A 111 -3.74 -4.57 -2.94
C VAL A 111 -3.89 -3.69 -4.18
N LEU A 112 -3.34 -2.47 -4.12
CA LEU A 112 -3.22 -1.61 -5.29
C LEU A 112 -1.87 -1.85 -5.95
N GLY A 113 -1.89 -2.31 -7.21
CA GLY A 113 -0.71 -2.37 -8.07
C GLY A 113 -0.56 -1.10 -8.88
N MET A 114 0.57 -0.43 -8.74
CA MET A 114 0.95 0.71 -9.56
C MET A 114 1.97 0.27 -10.61
N HIS A 115 1.82 0.79 -11.83
CA HIS A 115 2.66 0.44 -12.96
C HIS A 115 3.37 1.67 -13.52
N ASN A 116 4.23 1.45 -14.52
CA ASN A 116 4.95 2.53 -15.19
C ASN A 116 3.98 3.42 -16.00
N ILE A 117 4.35 4.68 -16.15
CA ILE A 117 3.68 5.62 -17.05
C ILE A 117 4.34 5.51 -18.42
N VAL A 118 3.57 5.13 -19.43
CA VAL A 118 4.07 4.89 -20.79
C VAL A 118 3.22 5.67 -21.80
N GLU A 119 3.89 6.38 -22.70
CA GLU A 119 3.22 6.99 -23.85
C GLU A 119 2.77 5.89 -24.82
N ARG A 120 1.49 5.86 -25.13
CA ARG A 120 0.91 4.89 -26.06
C ARG A 120 -0.34 5.45 -26.74
N PRO A 121 -0.64 4.98 -27.98
CA PRO A 121 -1.89 5.35 -28.62
C PRO A 121 -3.07 4.72 -27.86
N VAL A 122 -4.09 5.52 -27.65
CA VAL A 122 -5.35 5.09 -27.04
C VAL A 122 -6.52 5.53 -27.90
N ASN A 123 -7.59 4.76 -27.90
CA ASN A 123 -8.83 5.15 -28.57
C ASN A 123 -9.62 6.11 -27.65
N VAL A 124 -10.02 7.26 -28.19
CA VAL A 124 -10.85 8.24 -27.52
C VAL A 124 -12.09 8.48 -28.37
N ASN A 125 -13.27 8.12 -27.85
CA ASN A 125 -14.57 8.29 -28.52
C ASN A 125 -14.68 7.61 -29.89
N GLY A 126 -14.07 6.46 -30.08
CA GLY A 126 -14.06 5.71 -31.32
C GLY A 126 -13.01 6.20 -32.31
#